data_3cc762f9fb98913714ce9821fb65502f
#
_entry.id   3cc762f9fb98913714ce9821fb65502f
#
_cell.length_a   1.000
_cell.length_b   1.000
_cell.length_c   1.000
_cell.angle_alpha   90.00
_cell.angle_beta   90.00
_cell.angle_gamma   90.00
#
_symmetry.space_group_name_H-M   'P 1'
#
loop_
_entity.id
_entity.type
_entity.pdbx_description
1 polymer ?
#
loop_
_entity_poly.entity_id
_entity_poly.type
_entity_poly.pdbx_seq_one_letter_code
_entity_poly.pdbx_strand_id
1 'polypeptide(L)'
;LEHPIKGEHGAVPRNLYVAGIDGIDMGGEDTSDKTQDPSDFCVVVKKRAYGLDEPKIVCYYRDRPKTLREAHMTCLKILQYYDCQAVLESTRMSTLQFFREKHKENRHLMRRPRATQSDIQGGRSKQFGAPATEVVIRHQLDLIAQHIEDYCHNIWFEEMLDELSRYT
;
A
#
# COMPACT_ATOMS: atom_id res chain seq x y z
N LEU A 1 10.30 -11.29 0.96
CA LEU A 1 10.71 -10.27 -0.03
C LEU A 1 11.34 -10.95 -1.24
N GLU A 2 10.80 -10.71 -2.43
CA GLU A 2 11.44 -11.10 -3.70
C GLU A 2 12.18 -9.91 -4.32
N HIS A 3 13.27 -10.20 -5.05
CA HIS A 3 13.98 -9.16 -5.78
C HIS A 3 13.17 -8.69 -6.99
N PRO A 4 13.20 -7.38 -7.34
CA PRO A 4 12.52 -6.89 -8.51
C PRO A 4 13.17 -7.41 -9.80
N ILE A 5 12.33 -7.73 -10.77
CA ILE A 5 12.77 -8.05 -12.14
C ILE A 5 13.42 -6.80 -12.73
N LYS A 6 14.57 -6.98 -13.35
CA LYS A 6 15.29 -5.91 -14.05
C LYS A 6 15.31 -6.21 -15.54
N GLY A 7 15.01 -5.21 -16.34
CA GLY A 7 15.14 -5.27 -17.80
C GLY A 7 16.59 -5.19 -18.26
N GLU A 8 16.80 -5.16 -19.57
CA GLU A 8 18.13 -5.19 -20.21
C GLU A 8 19.10 -4.09 -19.73
N HIS A 9 18.59 -2.95 -19.31
CA HIS A 9 19.40 -1.84 -18.78
C HIS A 9 19.45 -1.78 -17.25
N GLY A 10 19.09 -2.85 -16.55
CA GLY A 10 19.09 -2.92 -15.09
C GLY A 10 17.97 -2.15 -14.42
N ALA A 11 17.08 -1.51 -15.15
CA ALA A 11 15.92 -0.79 -14.62
C ALA A 11 14.73 -1.73 -14.43
N VAL A 12 13.92 -1.44 -13.41
CA VAL A 12 12.63 -2.14 -13.20
C VAL A 12 11.65 -1.74 -14.31
N PRO A 13 10.96 -2.71 -14.97
CA PRO A 13 9.97 -2.39 -15.98
C PRO A 13 8.87 -1.48 -15.41
N ARG A 14 8.52 -0.45 -16.16
CA ARG A 14 7.57 0.56 -15.73
C ARG A 14 6.20 -0.06 -15.45
N ASN A 15 5.58 0.33 -14.33
CA ASN A 15 4.26 -0.13 -13.89
C ASN A 15 4.17 -1.65 -13.63
N LEU A 16 5.28 -2.37 -13.52
CA LEU A 16 5.27 -3.80 -13.19
C LEU A 16 4.83 -4.02 -11.74
N TYR A 17 5.22 -3.15 -10.83
CA TYR A 17 4.88 -3.23 -9.41
C TYR A 17 3.92 -2.12 -9.00
N VAL A 18 3.07 -2.45 -8.03
CA VAL A 18 2.16 -1.51 -7.36
C VAL A 18 2.15 -1.83 -5.88
N ALA A 19 2.00 -0.81 -5.04
CA ALA A 19 1.96 -1.01 -3.59
C ALA A 19 0.68 -0.47 -2.96
N GLY A 20 0.33 -1.01 -1.79
CA GLY A 20 -0.60 -0.44 -0.83
C GLY A 20 0.15 0.00 0.42
N ILE A 21 -0.25 1.11 1.03
CA ILE A 21 0.29 1.61 2.28
C ILE A 21 -0.87 1.84 3.25
N ASP A 22 -0.80 1.17 4.39
CA ASP A 22 -1.59 1.50 5.57
C ASP A 22 -0.69 2.22 6.56
N GLY A 23 -0.95 3.51 6.75
CA GLY A 23 -0.15 4.38 7.62
C GLY A 23 -0.63 4.31 9.07
N ILE A 24 0.27 4.67 9.99
CA ILE A 24 -0.07 4.90 11.40
C ILE A 24 0.09 6.38 11.72
N ASP A 25 -0.76 6.89 12.62
CA ASP A 25 -0.52 8.13 13.32
C ASP A 25 -0.06 7.77 14.74
N MET A 26 1.14 8.18 15.11
CA MET A 26 1.57 8.11 16.51
C MET A 26 0.79 9.20 17.23
N GLY A 27 -0.32 8.82 17.85
CA GLY A 27 -1.10 9.72 18.70
C GLY A 27 -0.20 10.37 19.74
N GLY A 28 -0.39 11.66 19.97
CA GLY A 28 0.30 12.37 21.05
C GLY A 28 0.09 11.66 22.38
N GLU A 29 1.00 11.85 23.32
CA GLU A 29 1.13 11.17 24.60
C GLU A 29 -0.10 11.27 25.54
N ASP A 30 -1.22 11.86 25.11
CA ASP A 30 -2.36 12.27 25.96
C ASP A 30 -3.67 11.50 25.74
N THR A 31 -3.66 10.28 25.22
CA THR A 31 -4.88 9.47 25.29
C THR A 31 -4.72 8.36 26.32
N SER A 32 -5.34 8.59 27.48
CA SER A 32 -5.50 7.65 28.60
C SER A 32 -6.31 6.39 28.27
N ASP A 33 -6.57 6.11 27.00
CA ASP A 33 -7.29 4.93 26.54
C ASP A 33 -6.31 3.82 26.15
N LYS A 34 -5.87 3.07 27.17
CA LYS A 34 -4.96 1.93 27.06
C LYS A 34 -5.59 0.67 26.43
N THR A 35 -6.77 0.77 25.84
CA THR A 35 -7.54 -0.39 25.37
C THR A 35 -7.51 -0.63 23.87
N GLN A 36 -6.89 0.24 23.07
CA GLN A 36 -6.73 0.00 21.64
C GLN A 36 -5.38 -0.65 21.36
N ASP A 37 -5.41 -1.83 20.75
CA ASP A 37 -4.22 -2.45 20.17
C ASP A 37 -3.55 -1.46 19.23
N PRO A 38 -2.25 -1.25 19.43
CA PRO A 38 -1.52 -0.29 18.62
C PRO A 38 -1.46 -0.75 17.16
N SER A 39 -1.95 0.07 16.24
CA SER A 39 -1.87 -0.20 14.80
C SER A 39 -0.43 -0.29 14.30
N ASP A 40 -0.15 -1.24 13.42
CA ASP A 40 1.14 -1.39 12.75
C ASP A 40 1.15 -0.65 11.43
N PHE A 41 2.34 -0.20 11.03
CA PHE A 41 2.57 0.37 9.70
C PHE A 41 2.76 -0.77 8.71
N CYS A 42 1.97 -0.79 7.63
CA CYS A 42 2.02 -1.86 6.65
C CYS A 42 2.29 -1.34 5.23
N VAL A 43 3.14 -2.08 4.50
CA VAL A 43 3.39 -1.87 3.07
C VAL A 43 3.34 -3.22 2.36
N VAL A 44 2.44 -3.35 1.39
CA VAL A 44 2.32 -4.53 0.55
C VAL A 44 2.70 -4.16 -0.89
N VAL A 45 3.57 -4.94 -1.53
CA VAL A 45 3.91 -4.77 -2.94
C VAL A 45 3.44 -5.97 -3.74
N LYS A 46 2.67 -5.69 -4.79
CA LYS A 46 2.17 -6.67 -5.75
C LYS A 46 2.88 -6.50 -7.09
N LYS A 47 3.43 -7.60 -7.62
CA LYS A 47 3.83 -7.71 -9.02
C LYS A 47 2.57 -7.96 -9.86
N ARG A 48 2.42 -7.24 -10.95
CA ARG A 48 1.36 -7.49 -11.95
C ARG A 48 1.76 -8.66 -12.83
N ALA A 49 0.81 -9.20 -13.59
CA ALA A 49 1.13 -10.15 -14.66
C ALA A 49 2.20 -9.58 -15.60
N TYR A 50 3.19 -10.40 -15.95
CA TYR A 50 4.29 -10.00 -16.84
C TYR A 50 4.74 -11.18 -17.69
N GLY A 51 4.55 -11.08 -18.99
CA GLY A 51 4.75 -12.20 -19.89
C GLY A 51 3.80 -13.35 -19.55
N LEU A 52 4.37 -14.51 -19.19
CA LEU A 52 3.62 -15.68 -18.75
C LEU A 52 3.49 -15.75 -17.21
N ASP A 53 4.09 -14.81 -16.49
CA ASP A 53 4.06 -14.80 -15.04
C ASP A 53 2.72 -14.25 -14.54
N GLU A 54 2.12 -14.93 -13.58
CA GLU A 54 0.92 -14.51 -12.88
C GLU A 54 1.21 -13.35 -11.89
N PRO A 55 0.17 -12.60 -11.50
CA PRO A 55 0.30 -11.62 -10.44
C PRO A 55 0.62 -12.30 -9.10
N LYS A 56 1.50 -11.69 -8.31
CA LYS A 56 1.81 -12.19 -6.96
C LYS A 56 2.21 -11.08 -6.00
N ILE A 57 2.06 -11.34 -4.71
CA ILE A 57 2.59 -10.47 -3.66
C ILE A 57 4.09 -10.76 -3.53
N VAL A 58 4.94 -9.73 -3.68
CA VAL A 58 6.41 -9.87 -3.67
C VAL A 58 7.07 -9.25 -2.45
N CYS A 59 6.35 -8.40 -1.72
CA CYS A 59 6.82 -7.82 -0.47
C CYS A 59 5.64 -7.59 0.46
N TYR A 60 5.80 -8.03 1.69
CA TYR A 60 4.95 -7.70 2.82
C TYR A 60 5.85 -7.17 3.93
N TYR A 61 5.60 -5.94 4.35
CA TYR A 61 6.25 -5.28 5.46
C TYR A 61 5.20 -4.82 6.43
N ARG A 62 5.27 -5.31 7.65
CA ARG A 62 4.45 -4.90 8.77
C ARG A 62 5.36 -4.74 9.97
N ASP A 63 5.31 -3.58 10.59
CA ASP A 63 6.14 -3.28 11.75
C ASP A 63 5.60 -2.06 12.48
N ARG A 64 6.00 -1.92 13.73
CA ARG A 64 5.78 -0.73 14.53
C ARG A 64 7.12 -0.09 14.91
N PRO A 65 7.73 0.69 13.97
CA PRO A 65 8.98 1.38 14.26
C PRO A 65 8.86 2.36 15.42
N LYS A 66 9.97 2.63 16.06
CA LYS A 66 10.02 3.57 17.21
C LYS A 66 9.57 4.98 16.82
N THR A 67 9.74 5.37 15.57
CA THR A 67 9.37 6.69 15.07
C THR A 67 8.66 6.62 13.73
N LEU A 68 7.71 7.54 13.49
CA LEU A 68 7.07 7.70 12.18
C LEU A 68 8.09 7.92 11.05
N ARG A 69 9.20 8.59 11.34
CA ARG A 69 10.25 8.83 10.37
C ARG A 69 10.89 7.52 9.89
N GLU A 70 11.13 6.57 10.79
CA GLU A 70 11.64 5.24 10.42
C GLU A 70 10.67 4.49 9.53
N ALA A 71 9.36 4.46 9.90
CA ALA A 71 8.31 3.86 9.10
C ALA A 71 8.28 4.44 7.68
N HIS A 72 8.22 5.76 7.57
CA HIS A 72 8.14 6.44 6.29
C HIS A 72 9.42 6.27 5.45
N MET A 73 10.59 6.27 6.08
CA MET A 73 11.86 6.02 5.37
C MET A 73 11.95 4.59 4.84
N THR A 74 11.50 3.61 5.62
CA THR A 74 11.43 2.21 5.17
C THR A 74 10.46 2.07 4.01
N CYS A 75 9.27 2.65 4.12
CA CYS A 75 8.31 2.71 3.03
C CYS A 75 8.92 3.30 1.75
N LEU A 76 9.56 4.47 1.84
CA LEU A 76 10.19 5.11 0.69
C LEU A 76 11.26 4.21 0.05
N LYS A 77 12.10 3.53 0.85
CA LYS A 77 13.10 2.57 0.36
C LYS A 77 12.45 1.40 -0.38
N ILE A 78 11.36 0.84 0.15
CA ILE A 78 10.60 -0.24 -0.52
C ILE A 78 10.08 0.25 -1.87
N LEU A 79 9.44 1.41 -1.94
CA LEU A 79 8.89 1.96 -3.19
C LEU A 79 10.00 2.28 -4.22
N GLN A 80 11.16 2.75 -3.76
CA GLN A 80 12.33 2.98 -4.62
C GLN A 80 12.93 1.67 -5.12
N TYR A 81 12.99 0.64 -4.27
CA TYR A 81 13.54 -0.66 -4.63
C TYR A 81 12.76 -1.35 -5.75
N TYR A 82 11.43 -1.25 -5.71
CA TYR A 82 10.54 -1.78 -6.75
C TYR A 82 10.23 -0.78 -7.87
N ASP A 83 10.71 0.45 -7.78
CA ASP A 83 10.37 1.60 -8.66
C ASP A 83 8.86 1.69 -8.92
N CYS A 84 8.07 1.64 -7.84
CA CYS A 84 6.62 1.55 -7.92
C CYS A 84 5.91 2.75 -7.30
N GLN A 85 4.61 2.84 -7.60
CA GLN A 85 3.69 3.76 -6.96
C GLN A 85 2.77 3.00 -6.00
N ALA A 86 2.39 3.67 -4.91
CA ALA A 86 1.52 3.13 -3.89
C ALA A 86 0.19 3.87 -3.79
N VAL A 87 -0.89 3.12 -3.54
CA VAL A 87 -2.14 3.66 -3.01
C VAL A 87 -1.97 3.82 -1.50
N LEU A 88 -2.17 5.03 -1.00
CA LEU A 88 -2.13 5.36 0.42
C LEU A 88 -3.55 5.47 0.95
N GLU A 89 -3.80 5.01 2.17
CA GLU A 89 -5.00 5.40 2.90
C GLU A 89 -4.94 6.90 3.24
N SER A 90 -5.85 7.69 2.66
CA SER A 90 -5.77 9.15 2.70
C SER A 90 -6.25 9.78 4.01
N THR A 91 -6.75 9.01 4.95
CA THR A 91 -7.12 9.48 6.30
C THR A 91 -5.88 9.73 7.17
N ARG A 92 -4.78 9.04 6.88
CA ARG A 92 -3.50 9.17 7.57
C ARG A 92 -2.58 10.17 6.87
N MET A 93 -2.66 11.43 7.28
CA MET A 93 -1.98 12.54 6.60
C MET A 93 -0.45 12.58 6.78
N SER A 94 0.08 11.97 7.85
CA SER A 94 1.52 12.00 8.17
C SER A 94 2.39 11.42 7.06
N THR A 95 1.99 10.30 6.49
CA THR A 95 2.70 9.66 5.36
C THR A 95 2.70 10.56 4.12
N LEU A 96 1.54 11.14 3.75
CA LEU A 96 1.45 12.05 2.61
C LEU A 96 2.34 13.28 2.79
N GLN A 97 2.35 13.86 4.00
CA GLN A 97 3.18 15.01 4.34
C GLN A 97 4.67 14.68 4.18
N PHE A 98 5.11 13.55 4.70
CA PHE A 98 6.49 13.08 4.53
C PHE A 98 6.91 13.00 3.04
N PHE A 99 6.07 12.39 2.19
CA PHE A 99 6.38 12.29 0.76
C PHE A 99 6.44 13.66 0.07
N ARG A 100 5.58 14.62 0.45
CA ARG A 100 5.61 16.01 -0.02
C ARG A 100 6.89 16.72 0.40
N GLU A 101 7.30 16.63 1.65
CA GLU A 101 8.55 17.19 2.17
C GLU A 101 9.78 16.67 1.43
N LYS A 102 9.72 15.42 0.95
CA LYS A 102 10.79 14.81 0.14
C LYS A 102 10.65 15.05 -1.36
N HIS A 103 9.61 15.75 -1.81
CA HIS A 103 9.27 15.95 -3.23
C HIS A 103 9.16 14.62 -4.00
N LYS A 104 8.61 13.56 -3.35
CA LYS A 104 8.48 12.21 -3.89
C LYS A 104 7.04 11.78 -4.14
N GLU A 105 6.05 12.58 -3.75
CA GLU A 105 4.62 12.25 -3.83
C GLU A 105 4.18 11.93 -5.27
N ASN A 106 4.60 12.69 -6.25
CA ASN A 106 4.22 12.47 -7.65
C ASN A 106 4.90 11.24 -8.27
N ARG A 107 6.04 10.81 -7.73
CA ARG A 107 6.75 9.62 -8.22
C ARG A 107 6.22 8.34 -7.59
N HIS A 108 5.98 8.35 -6.29
CA HIS A 108 5.74 7.15 -5.51
C HIS A 108 4.32 7.02 -4.95
N LEU A 109 3.49 8.06 -5.02
CA LEU A 109 2.10 7.96 -4.59
C LEU A 109 1.15 8.02 -5.80
N MET A 110 0.15 7.15 -5.77
CA MET A 110 -0.94 7.15 -6.74
C MET A 110 -1.98 8.19 -6.36
N ARG A 111 -2.48 8.88 -7.38
CA ARG A 111 -3.69 9.70 -7.22
C ARG A 111 -4.89 8.78 -6.98
N ARG A 112 -5.91 9.33 -6.34
CA ARG A 112 -7.14 8.59 -6.01
C ARG A 112 -7.64 7.78 -7.22
N PRO A 113 -7.79 6.45 -7.09
CA PRO A 113 -8.29 5.61 -8.16
C PRO A 113 -9.70 6.02 -8.58
N ARG A 114 -10.04 5.89 -9.86
CA ARG A 114 -11.37 6.26 -10.38
C ARG A 114 -12.51 5.52 -9.68
N ALA A 115 -12.32 4.23 -9.40
CA ALA A 115 -13.30 3.41 -8.70
C ALA A 115 -13.66 3.92 -7.29
N THR A 116 -12.86 4.80 -6.71
CA THR A 116 -13.07 5.38 -5.38
C THR A 116 -13.48 6.85 -5.43
N GLN A 117 -13.79 7.38 -6.63
CA GLN A 117 -14.28 8.75 -6.83
C GLN A 117 -15.80 8.74 -6.90
N SER A 118 -16.44 9.74 -6.29
CA SER A 118 -17.87 9.97 -6.55
C SER A 118 -18.06 10.42 -8.01
N ASP A 119 -19.11 9.95 -8.66
CA ASP A 119 -19.44 10.18 -10.08
C ASP A 119 -19.56 11.66 -10.49
N ILE A 120 -19.55 12.57 -9.55
CA ILE A 120 -19.76 14.01 -9.75
C ILE A 120 -18.53 14.72 -10.32
N GLN A 121 -17.33 14.11 -10.27
CA GLN A 121 -16.10 14.72 -10.76
C GLN A 121 -15.56 13.99 -11.99
N GLY A 122 -16.03 14.36 -13.16
CA GLY A 122 -15.51 13.90 -14.46
C GLY A 122 -14.06 14.35 -14.67
N GLY A 123 -13.08 13.64 -14.08
CA GLY A 123 -11.66 13.93 -14.26
C GLY A 123 -10.76 13.13 -13.35
N ARG A 124 -9.45 13.18 -13.57
CA ARG A 124 -8.47 12.60 -12.63
C ARG A 124 -8.46 13.42 -11.35
N SER A 125 -8.69 12.80 -10.21
CA SER A 125 -8.55 13.45 -8.92
C SER A 125 -7.14 14.03 -8.77
N LYS A 126 -7.04 15.25 -8.20
CA LYS A 126 -5.76 15.85 -7.79
C LYS A 126 -5.28 15.32 -6.44
N GLN A 127 -6.14 14.62 -5.69
CA GLN A 127 -5.84 14.07 -4.37
C GLN A 127 -5.07 12.75 -4.49
N PHE A 128 -4.16 12.50 -3.56
CA PHE A 128 -3.47 11.23 -3.42
C PHE A 128 -4.25 10.28 -2.51
N GLY A 129 -4.09 8.98 -2.78
CA GLY A 129 -4.64 7.92 -1.94
C GLY A 129 -6.15 7.74 -2.03
N ALA A 130 -6.65 6.77 -1.29
CA ALA A 130 -8.06 6.41 -1.20
C ALA A 130 -8.58 6.70 0.22
N PRO A 131 -9.80 7.24 0.38
CA PRO A 131 -10.38 7.44 1.70
C PRO A 131 -10.86 6.10 2.27
N ALA A 132 -10.80 5.93 3.60
CA ALA A 132 -11.36 4.78 4.31
C ALA A 132 -12.87 4.96 4.52
N THR A 133 -13.64 5.07 3.43
CA THR A 133 -15.10 5.06 3.50
C THR A 133 -15.63 3.63 3.37
N GLU A 134 -16.81 3.34 3.90
CA GLU A 134 -17.41 2.00 3.84
C GLU A 134 -17.47 1.46 2.41
N VAL A 135 -17.86 2.30 1.43
CA VAL A 135 -17.93 1.92 0.02
C VAL A 135 -16.57 1.54 -0.53
N VAL A 136 -15.52 2.31 -0.19
CA VAL A 136 -14.14 2.03 -0.64
C VAL A 136 -13.60 0.78 0.02
N ILE A 137 -13.82 0.61 1.32
CA ILE A 137 -13.41 -0.59 2.07
C ILE A 137 -14.07 -1.83 1.48
N ARG A 138 -15.39 -1.80 1.25
CA ARG A 138 -16.12 -2.93 0.64
C ARG A 138 -15.55 -3.28 -0.74
N HIS A 139 -15.35 -2.30 -1.59
CA HIS A 139 -14.74 -2.53 -2.90
C HIS A 139 -13.32 -3.11 -2.81
N GLN A 140 -12.51 -2.68 -1.83
CA GLN A 140 -11.18 -3.25 -1.61
C GLN A 140 -11.25 -4.70 -1.13
N LEU A 141 -12.19 -5.04 -0.24
CA LEU A 141 -12.42 -6.41 0.21
C LEU A 141 -12.85 -7.32 -0.94
N ASP A 142 -13.74 -6.86 -1.82
CA ASP A 142 -14.14 -7.60 -3.03
C ASP A 142 -12.93 -7.90 -3.93
N LEU A 143 -12.05 -6.91 -4.14
CA LEU A 143 -10.83 -7.10 -4.94
C LEU A 143 -9.83 -8.05 -4.27
N ILE A 144 -9.73 -8.05 -2.94
CA ILE A 144 -8.88 -8.97 -2.19
C ILE A 144 -9.46 -10.38 -2.31
N ALA A 145 -10.77 -10.58 -2.10
CA ALA A 145 -11.44 -11.87 -2.24
C ALA A 145 -11.20 -12.45 -3.63
N GLN A 146 -11.44 -11.67 -4.69
CA GLN A 146 -11.16 -12.09 -6.07
C GLN A 146 -9.69 -12.48 -6.27
N HIS A 147 -8.75 -11.69 -5.71
CA HIS A 147 -7.32 -12.03 -5.84
C HIS A 147 -6.96 -13.33 -5.11
N ILE A 148 -7.59 -13.62 -3.97
CA ILE A 148 -7.40 -14.88 -3.24
C ILE A 148 -7.98 -16.05 -4.05
N GLU A 149 -9.18 -15.91 -4.60
CA GLU A 149 -9.80 -16.95 -5.43
C GLU A 149 -8.93 -17.30 -6.65
N ASP A 150 -8.40 -16.29 -7.33
CA ASP A 150 -7.63 -16.50 -8.56
C ASP A 150 -6.17 -16.91 -8.30
N TYR A 151 -5.53 -16.39 -7.23
CA TYR A 151 -4.08 -16.42 -7.05
C TYR A 151 -3.60 -16.74 -5.62
N CYS A 152 -4.39 -17.45 -4.80
CA CYS A 152 -3.98 -17.78 -3.42
C CYS A 152 -2.64 -18.54 -3.36
N HIS A 153 -2.34 -19.36 -4.37
CA HIS A 153 -1.07 -20.11 -4.49
C HIS A 153 0.16 -19.20 -4.69
N ASN A 154 -0.05 -17.92 -5.00
CA ASN A 154 1.00 -16.88 -5.17
C ASN A 154 1.11 -15.93 -3.97
N ILE A 155 0.48 -16.26 -2.83
CA ILE A 155 0.61 -15.53 -1.56
C ILE A 155 1.46 -16.36 -0.62
N TRP A 156 2.71 -15.95 -0.41
CA TRP A 156 3.72 -16.71 0.33
C TRP A 156 3.99 -16.18 1.74
N PHE A 157 3.24 -15.20 2.18
CA PHE A 157 3.40 -14.54 3.48
C PHE A 157 2.38 -15.09 4.47
N GLU A 158 2.81 -15.99 5.37
CA GLU A 158 1.97 -16.66 6.37
C GLU A 158 1.24 -15.64 7.25
N GLU A 159 1.95 -14.63 7.75
CA GLU A 159 1.36 -13.56 8.56
C GLU A 159 0.22 -12.81 7.83
N MET A 160 0.37 -12.58 6.53
CA MET A 160 -0.66 -11.96 5.71
C MET A 160 -1.88 -12.86 5.54
N LEU A 161 -1.66 -14.17 5.37
CA LEU A 161 -2.74 -15.17 5.27
C LEU A 161 -3.50 -15.29 6.58
N ASP A 162 -2.80 -15.28 7.71
CA ASP A 162 -3.40 -15.30 9.04
C ASP A 162 -4.28 -14.06 9.29
N GLU A 163 -3.86 -12.91 8.83
CA GLU A 163 -4.68 -11.69 8.91
C GLU A 163 -5.92 -11.79 8.02
N LEU A 164 -5.75 -12.18 6.76
CA LEU A 164 -6.86 -12.31 5.82
C LEU A 164 -7.91 -13.30 6.32
N SER A 165 -7.51 -14.39 6.98
CA SER A 165 -8.42 -15.38 7.55
C SER A 165 -9.31 -14.86 8.69
N ARG A 166 -8.93 -13.73 9.32
CA ARG A 166 -9.71 -13.09 10.40
C ARG A 166 -10.79 -12.15 9.89
N TYR A 167 -10.79 -11.82 8.61
CA TYR A 167 -11.78 -10.94 7.97
C TYR A 167 -12.96 -11.69 7.32
N THR A 168 -13.05 -13.00 7.49
CA THR A 168 -14.12 -13.85 6.93
C THR A 168 -15.30 -14.00 7.89
#